data_3bfa7d96dea0fe5e974fe3ffcc1bbb5d
#
_entry.id   3bfa7d96dea0fe5e974fe3ffcc1bbb5d
#
_cell.length_a   1.000
_cell.length_b   1.000
_cell.length_c   1.000
_cell.angle_alpha   90.00
_cell.angle_beta   90.00
_cell.angle_gamma   90.00
#
_symmetry.space_group_name_H-M   'P 1'
#
loop_
_entity.id
_entity.type
_entity.pdbx_description
1 polymer ?
#
loop_
_entity_poly.entity_id
_entity_poly.type
_entity_poly.pdbx_seq_one_letter_code
_entity_poly.pdbx_strand_id
1 'polypeptide(L)'
;DQDLKCYGHFYNVYTKKGLPGTNDNALTLSQEYYNYAINYFYEGDIYNSMFYLGAVCHLIQDITVPQHATGDLLNNHMQFENYVKLRYLKIKRFRTYSEPIYFNTVEEYIKFNSYNAIKTQHLHRYIQNVNNRFYLIAEKALEFSQRTTAGILILYFENTYMQN
;
A
#
# COMPACT_ATOMS: atom_id res chain seq x y z
N ASP A 1 -13.91 -1.21 7.99
CA ASP A 1 -12.62 -1.62 8.60
C ASP A 1 -12.71 -2.65 9.73
N GLN A 2 -13.89 -2.92 10.32
CA GLN A 2 -13.97 -3.88 11.43
C GLN A 2 -13.79 -5.34 10.99
N ASP A 3 -14.00 -5.65 9.72
CA ASP A 3 -13.86 -7.01 9.15
C ASP A 3 -12.51 -7.25 8.47
N LEU A 4 -11.74 -6.20 8.18
CA LEU A 4 -10.40 -6.31 7.64
C LEU A 4 -9.42 -6.39 8.80
N LYS A 5 -8.74 -7.53 8.95
CA LYS A 5 -7.76 -7.83 10.02
C LYS A 5 -6.71 -6.71 10.14
N CYS A 6 -6.99 -5.66 10.89
CA CYS A 6 -6.18 -4.44 10.97
C CYS A 6 -4.70 -4.68 11.34
N TYR A 7 -4.39 -5.78 12.04
CA TYR A 7 -3.02 -6.19 12.35
C TYR A 7 -2.27 -6.80 11.15
N GLY A 8 -2.98 -7.14 10.07
CA GLY A 8 -2.41 -7.69 8.84
C GLY A 8 -1.91 -6.65 7.84
N HIS A 9 -1.96 -5.35 8.15
CA HIS A 9 -1.56 -4.27 7.23
C HIS A 9 -0.03 -4.03 7.17
N PHE A 10 0.76 -4.87 7.81
CA PHE A 10 2.20 -4.72 7.96
C PHE A 10 2.96 -5.80 7.19
N TYR A 11 4.05 -5.42 6.55
CA TYR A 11 4.96 -6.36 5.91
C TYR A 11 6.34 -5.76 5.71
N ASN A 12 7.35 -6.42 6.27
CA ASN A 12 8.74 -6.04 6.08
C ASN A 12 9.38 -6.95 5.02
N VAL A 13 9.80 -6.38 3.91
CA VAL A 13 10.35 -7.11 2.77
C VAL A 13 11.64 -7.89 3.09
N TYR A 14 12.43 -7.43 4.06
CA TYR A 14 13.68 -8.08 4.45
C TYR A 14 13.45 -9.26 5.42
N THR A 15 12.58 -9.07 6.41
CA THR A 15 12.26 -10.12 7.39
C THR A 15 11.15 -11.07 6.92
N LYS A 16 10.39 -10.66 5.89
CA LYS A 16 9.19 -11.35 5.36
C LYS A 16 8.09 -11.55 6.41
N LYS A 17 8.02 -10.67 7.40
CA LYS A 17 7.07 -10.73 8.53
C LYS A 17 6.19 -9.49 8.58
N GLY A 18 4.98 -9.67 9.14
CA GLY A 18 4.10 -8.61 9.61
C GLY A 18 4.43 -8.18 11.05
N LEU A 19 3.41 -7.75 11.79
CA LEU A 19 3.58 -7.45 13.22
C LEU A 19 3.86 -8.73 14.04
N PRO A 20 4.64 -8.63 15.12
CA PRO A 20 4.85 -9.74 16.04
C PRO A 20 3.52 -10.28 16.60
N GLY A 21 3.36 -11.59 16.61
CA GLY A 21 2.16 -12.26 17.14
C GLY A 21 0.99 -12.37 16.18
N THR A 22 1.15 -11.92 14.92
CA THR A 22 0.14 -12.12 13.86
C THR A 22 0.59 -13.19 12.86
N ASN A 23 -0.34 -14.01 12.41
CA ASN A 23 -0.09 -14.98 11.33
C ASN A 23 -0.24 -14.33 9.95
N ASP A 24 -1.09 -13.33 9.85
CA ASP A 24 -1.35 -12.60 8.61
C ASP A 24 -0.45 -11.37 8.49
N ASN A 25 -0.17 -10.98 7.26
CA ASN A 25 0.55 -9.76 6.91
C ASN A 25 0.02 -9.19 5.59
N ALA A 26 0.43 -7.97 5.23
CA ALA A 26 -0.08 -7.30 4.05
C ALA A 26 0.11 -8.11 2.75
N LEU A 27 1.14 -8.93 2.66
CA LEU A 27 1.38 -9.77 1.49
C LEU A 27 0.38 -10.92 1.42
N THR A 28 0.20 -11.68 2.50
CA THR A 28 -0.73 -12.82 2.53
C THR A 28 -2.18 -12.38 2.34
N LEU A 29 -2.58 -11.31 3.03
CA LEU A 29 -3.95 -10.78 2.90
C LEU A 29 -4.21 -10.18 1.52
N SER A 30 -3.25 -9.47 0.92
CA SER A 30 -3.46 -8.91 -0.43
C SER A 30 -3.61 -10.00 -1.49
N GLN A 31 -2.87 -11.11 -1.38
CA GLN A 31 -3.04 -12.26 -2.26
C GLN A 31 -4.41 -12.94 -2.07
N GLU A 32 -4.83 -13.15 -0.82
CA GLU A 32 -6.14 -13.71 -0.48
C GLU A 32 -7.27 -12.85 -1.04
N TYR A 33 -7.24 -11.54 -0.77
CA TYR A 33 -8.28 -10.61 -1.22
C TYR A 33 -8.31 -10.45 -2.75
N TYR A 34 -7.16 -10.49 -3.40
CA TYR A 34 -7.11 -10.45 -4.86
C TYR A 34 -7.75 -11.69 -5.47
N ASN A 35 -7.49 -12.86 -4.92
CA ASN A 35 -8.14 -14.09 -5.35
C ASN A 35 -9.66 -14.04 -5.13
N TYR A 36 -10.14 -13.48 -4.02
CA TYR A 36 -11.59 -13.26 -3.81
C TYR A 36 -12.14 -12.28 -4.84
N ALA A 37 -11.45 -11.18 -5.13
CA ALA A 37 -11.89 -10.22 -6.14
C ALA A 37 -12.07 -10.87 -7.52
N ILE A 38 -11.12 -11.70 -7.94
CA ILE A 38 -11.19 -12.44 -9.21
C ILE A 38 -12.32 -13.48 -9.20
N ASN A 39 -12.43 -14.29 -8.14
CA ASN A 39 -13.47 -15.33 -8.04
C ASN A 39 -14.87 -14.73 -8.08
N TYR A 40 -15.16 -13.70 -7.28
CA TYR A 40 -16.46 -13.03 -7.29
C TYR A 40 -16.79 -12.39 -8.62
N PHE A 41 -15.77 -11.89 -9.36
CA PHE A 41 -15.99 -11.39 -10.72
C PHE A 41 -16.53 -12.49 -11.64
N TYR A 42 -15.90 -13.66 -11.64
CA TYR A 42 -16.33 -14.80 -12.49
C TYR A 42 -17.64 -15.43 -12.02
N GLU A 43 -18.01 -15.29 -10.76
CA GLU A 43 -19.33 -15.67 -10.22
C GLU A 43 -20.43 -14.65 -10.58
N GLY A 44 -20.07 -13.48 -11.15
CA GLY A 44 -20.99 -12.40 -11.48
C GLY A 44 -21.32 -11.48 -10.30
N ASP A 45 -20.71 -11.68 -9.14
CA ASP A 45 -20.87 -10.83 -7.96
C ASP A 45 -19.90 -9.65 -7.99
N ILE A 46 -20.24 -8.67 -8.83
CA ILE A 46 -19.43 -7.48 -9.05
C ILE A 46 -19.26 -6.65 -7.77
N TYR A 47 -20.26 -6.63 -6.88
CA TYR A 47 -20.19 -5.89 -5.63
C TYR A 47 -19.06 -6.41 -4.73
N ASN A 48 -19.04 -7.71 -4.44
CA ASN A 48 -17.98 -8.31 -3.63
C ASN A 48 -16.63 -8.29 -4.33
N SER A 49 -16.60 -8.48 -5.66
CA SER A 49 -15.38 -8.34 -6.45
C SER A 49 -14.73 -6.96 -6.24
N MET A 50 -15.49 -5.88 -6.39
CA MET A 50 -15.00 -4.51 -6.20
C MET A 50 -14.64 -4.21 -4.74
N PHE A 51 -15.36 -4.78 -3.77
CA PHE A 51 -15.05 -4.66 -2.34
C PHE A 51 -13.65 -5.23 -2.04
N TYR A 52 -13.38 -6.45 -2.47
CA TYR A 52 -12.07 -7.08 -2.24
C TYR A 52 -10.95 -6.43 -3.05
N LEU A 53 -11.22 -5.97 -4.28
CA LEU A 53 -10.25 -5.17 -5.03
C LEU A 53 -9.89 -3.87 -4.29
N GLY A 54 -10.88 -3.20 -3.68
CA GLY A 54 -10.67 -2.04 -2.82
C GLY A 54 -9.79 -2.37 -1.61
N ALA A 55 -9.99 -3.54 -0.98
CA ALA A 55 -9.17 -4.03 0.11
C ALA A 55 -7.71 -4.27 -0.32
N VAL A 56 -7.48 -4.84 -1.51
CA VAL A 56 -6.12 -4.98 -2.08
C VAL A 56 -5.48 -3.62 -2.30
N CYS A 57 -6.20 -2.67 -2.91
CA CYS A 57 -5.70 -1.31 -3.11
C CYS A 57 -5.29 -0.66 -1.79
N HIS A 58 -6.10 -0.82 -0.75
CA HIS A 58 -5.81 -0.30 0.59
C HIS A 58 -4.49 -0.87 1.15
N LEU A 59 -4.28 -2.18 1.10
CA LEU A 59 -3.05 -2.81 1.58
C LEU A 59 -1.82 -2.35 0.77
N ILE A 60 -1.95 -2.20 -0.55
CA ILE A 60 -0.90 -1.67 -1.43
C ILE A 60 -0.54 -0.23 -1.06
N GLN A 61 -1.53 0.59 -0.70
CA GLN A 61 -1.33 1.97 -0.27
C GLN A 61 -0.69 2.04 1.12
N ASP A 62 -1.20 1.29 2.08
CA ASP A 62 -0.69 1.26 3.44
C ASP A 62 0.79 0.90 3.51
N ILE A 63 1.21 -0.09 2.74
CA ILE A 63 2.60 -0.55 2.75
C ILE A 63 3.59 0.47 2.17
N THR A 64 3.13 1.56 1.56
CA THR A 64 3.99 2.70 1.19
C THR A 64 4.36 3.59 2.37
N VAL A 65 3.62 3.47 3.48
CA VAL A 65 3.90 4.16 4.75
C VAL A 65 5.02 3.43 5.48
N PRO A 66 6.13 4.10 5.84
CA PRO A 66 7.29 3.43 6.43
C PRO A 66 6.98 2.62 7.69
N GLN A 67 6.08 3.09 8.53
CA GLN A 67 5.72 2.40 9.75
C GLN A 67 5.02 1.06 9.48
N HIS A 68 4.21 0.95 8.42
CA HIS A 68 3.61 -0.31 7.99
C HIS A 68 4.66 -1.28 7.42
N ALA A 69 5.69 -0.73 6.75
CA ALA A 69 6.78 -1.55 6.19
C ALA A 69 7.81 -2.00 7.24
N THR A 70 7.95 -1.28 8.36
CA THR A 70 8.91 -1.62 9.43
C THR A 70 8.27 -2.28 10.65
N GLY A 71 6.97 -2.10 10.86
CA GLY A 71 6.27 -2.50 12.08
C GLY A 71 6.53 -1.55 13.27
N ASP A 72 7.17 -0.40 13.03
CA ASP A 72 7.52 0.56 14.08
C ASP A 72 6.40 1.60 14.31
N LEU A 73 5.34 1.16 14.97
CA LEU A 73 4.16 1.98 15.26
C LEU A 73 4.42 3.13 16.24
N LEU A 74 5.44 3.00 17.07
CA LEU A 74 5.77 3.99 18.11
C LEU A 74 6.51 5.21 17.53
N ASN A 75 7.04 5.09 16.32
CA ASN A 75 7.86 6.12 15.68
C ASN A 75 7.03 7.10 14.84
N ASN A 76 6.26 7.97 15.51
CA ASN A 76 5.51 9.06 14.88
C ASN A 76 4.47 8.61 13.80
N HIS A 77 3.95 7.38 13.86
CA HIS A 77 3.01 6.85 12.88
C HIS A 77 1.76 7.76 12.73
N MET A 78 1.01 7.94 13.80
CA MET A 78 -0.20 8.79 13.81
C MET A 78 0.12 10.24 13.41
N GLN A 79 1.28 10.76 13.82
CA GLN A 79 1.70 12.13 13.48
C GLN A 79 1.99 12.27 11.99
N PHE A 80 2.61 11.26 11.38
CA PHE A 80 2.86 11.22 9.94
C PHE A 80 1.55 11.15 9.15
N GLU A 81 0.64 10.25 9.49
CA GLU A 81 -0.66 10.13 8.83
C GLU A 81 -1.48 11.42 8.94
N ASN A 82 -1.54 12.04 10.10
CA ASN A 82 -2.19 13.34 10.29
C ASN A 82 -1.52 14.45 9.47
N TYR A 83 -0.18 14.42 9.36
CA TYR A 83 0.53 15.36 8.51
C TYR A 83 0.08 15.22 7.04
N VAL A 84 0.02 14.00 6.51
CA VAL A 84 -0.41 13.71 5.15
C VAL A 84 -1.87 14.11 4.95
N LYS A 85 -2.78 13.66 5.83
CA LYS A 85 -4.21 13.93 5.78
C LYS A 85 -4.54 15.42 5.66
N LEU A 86 -3.85 16.27 6.42
CA LEU A 86 -4.07 17.72 6.43
C LEU A 86 -3.52 18.44 5.18
N ARG A 87 -2.60 17.82 4.45
CA ARG A 87 -1.82 18.49 3.39
C ARG A 87 -1.96 17.87 2.01
N TYR A 88 -2.44 16.66 1.91
CA TYR A 88 -2.44 15.89 0.67
C TYR A 88 -3.16 16.60 -0.49
N LEU A 89 -4.27 17.30 -0.25
CA LEU A 89 -4.96 18.08 -1.27
C LEU A 89 -4.30 19.45 -1.56
N LYS A 90 -3.50 19.97 -0.63
CA LYS A 90 -2.94 21.33 -0.70
C LYS A 90 -1.56 21.37 -1.37
N ILE A 91 -0.80 20.27 -1.28
CA ILE A 91 0.56 20.19 -1.81
C ILE A 91 0.52 19.55 -3.20
N LYS A 92 0.81 20.33 -4.24
CA LYS A 92 0.78 19.85 -5.64
C LYS A 92 1.72 18.66 -5.87
N ARG A 93 2.88 18.62 -5.22
CA ARG A 93 3.88 17.55 -5.32
C ARG A 93 3.42 16.20 -4.73
N PHE A 94 2.32 16.18 -3.98
CA PHE A 94 1.70 14.95 -3.49
C PHE A 94 0.81 14.27 -4.53
N ARG A 95 0.70 14.86 -5.72
CA ARG A 95 0.03 14.25 -6.89
C ARG A 95 1.08 13.87 -7.91
N THR A 96 0.97 12.68 -8.45
CA THR A 96 1.82 12.24 -9.55
C THR A 96 1.05 12.24 -10.87
N TYR A 97 1.77 12.53 -11.95
CA TYR A 97 1.31 12.38 -13.33
C TYR A 97 2.19 11.37 -14.08
N SER A 98 3.03 10.64 -13.33
CA SER A 98 3.88 9.59 -13.88
C SER A 98 3.05 8.35 -14.23
N GLU A 99 3.54 7.58 -15.19
CA GLU A 99 2.93 6.32 -15.62
C GLU A 99 2.72 5.36 -14.44
N PRO A 100 1.67 4.51 -14.50
CA PRO A 100 1.47 3.43 -13.55
C PRO A 100 2.74 2.57 -13.41
N ILE A 101 2.95 2.04 -12.20
CA ILE A 101 3.95 0.99 -11.99
C ILE A 101 3.21 -0.33 -12.13
N TYR A 102 3.57 -1.10 -13.14
CA TYR A 102 2.93 -2.36 -13.46
C TYR A 102 3.81 -3.55 -13.04
N PHE A 103 3.18 -4.55 -12.41
CA PHE A 103 3.74 -5.85 -12.10
C PHE A 103 2.74 -6.96 -12.44
N ASN A 104 3.23 -8.19 -12.60
CA ASN A 104 2.39 -9.32 -12.98
C ASN A 104 1.69 -10.00 -11.80
N THR A 105 2.11 -9.71 -10.57
CA THR A 105 1.58 -10.33 -9.36
C THR A 105 1.35 -9.32 -8.24
N VAL A 106 0.34 -9.56 -7.41
CA VAL A 106 0.06 -8.75 -6.20
C VAL A 106 1.26 -8.71 -5.25
N GLU A 107 1.98 -9.82 -5.14
CA GLU A 107 3.17 -9.94 -4.31
C GLU A 107 4.24 -8.92 -4.67
N GLU A 108 4.46 -8.69 -5.96
CA GLU A 108 5.46 -7.72 -6.44
C GLU A 108 5.12 -6.29 -6.04
N TYR A 109 3.83 -5.90 -6.06
CA TYR A 109 3.39 -4.59 -5.58
C TYR A 109 3.70 -4.38 -4.09
N ILE A 110 3.37 -5.37 -3.25
CA ILE A 110 3.62 -5.29 -1.81
C ILE A 110 5.13 -5.23 -1.52
N LYS A 111 5.93 -6.09 -2.16
CA LYS A 111 7.38 -6.11 -1.98
C LYS A 111 8.04 -4.81 -2.45
N PHE A 112 7.64 -4.30 -3.60
CA PHE A 112 8.15 -3.05 -4.16
C PHE A 112 7.87 -1.87 -3.22
N ASN A 113 6.63 -1.74 -2.75
CA ASN A 113 6.23 -0.65 -1.87
C ASN A 113 6.91 -0.75 -0.51
N SER A 114 6.96 -1.94 0.10
CA SER A 114 7.67 -2.16 1.37
C SER A 114 9.16 -1.79 1.26
N TYR A 115 9.84 -2.24 0.21
CA TYR A 115 11.24 -1.89 -0.03
C TYR A 115 11.46 -0.37 -0.12
N ASN A 116 10.64 0.31 -0.94
CA ASN A 116 10.77 1.74 -1.15
C ASN A 116 10.39 2.57 0.09
N ALA A 117 9.40 2.13 0.85
CA ALA A 117 9.03 2.76 2.12
C ALA A 117 10.20 2.74 3.13
N ILE A 118 10.81 1.56 3.34
CA ILE A 118 11.97 1.39 4.22
C ILE A 118 13.16 2.21 3.72
N LYS A 119 13.45 2.16 2.43
CA LYS A 119 14.53 2.93 1.80
C LYS A 119 14.33 4.44 2.00
N THR A 120 13.12 4.94 1.77
CA THR A 120 12.79 6.36 1.90
C THR A 120 12.95 6.82 3.34
N GLN A 121 12.45 6.04 4.32
CA GLN A 121 12.64 6.33 5.73
C GLN A 121 14.14 6.41 6.10
N HIS A 122 14.93 5.46 5.61
CA HIS A 122 16.36 5.39 5.88
C HIS A 122 17.12 6.58 5.31
N LEU A 123 16.79 7.03 4.10
CA LEU A 123 17.39 8.20 3.47
C LEU A 123 17.14 9.50 4.24
N HIS A 124 15.96 9.62 4.86
CA HIS A 124 15.55 10.87 5.51
C HIS A 124 15.61 10.83 7.04
N ARG A 125 16.08 9.72 7.65
CA ARG A 125 16.08 9.52 9.11
C ARG A 125 16.84 10.59 9.91
N TYR A 126 17.87 11.20 9.33
CA TYR A 126 18.72 12.18 10.00
C TYR A 126 18.21 13.62 9.86
N ILE A 127 17.15 13.87 9.14
CA ILE A 127 16.55 15.20 9.02
C ILE A 127 15.92 15.58 10.35
N GLN A 128 16.50 16.57 11.04
CA GLN A 128 16.05 17.00 12.38
C GLN A 128 14.67 17.66 12.34
N ASN A 129 14.40 18.47 11.32
CA ASN A 129 13.08 19.08 11.17
C ASN A 129 12.04 18.03 10.76
N VAL A 130 11.16 17.68 11.70
CA VAL A 130 10.15 16.64 11.55
C VAL A 130 9.20 16.93 10.37
N ASN A 131 8.79 18.17 10.17
CA ASN A 131 7.89 18.54 9.07
C ASN A 131 8.57 18.36 7.72
N ASN A 132 9.85 18.72 7.58
CA ASN A 132 10.62 18.50 6.35
C ASN A 132 10.82 17.01 6.09
N ARG A 133 11.11 16.24 7.13
CA ARG A 133 11.23 14.79 7.04
C ARG A 133 9.92 14.15 6.57
N PHE A 134 8.80 14.52 7.19
CA PHE A 134 7.48 14.04 6.79
C PHE A 134 7.11 14.42 5.36
N TYR A 135 7.46 15.65 4.94
CA TYR A 135 7.23 16.09 3.57
C TYR A 135 7.92 15.19 2.55
N LEU A 136 9.23 14.94 2.73
CA LEU A 136 10.03 14.14 1.79
C LEU A 136 9.60 12.67 1.76
N ILE A 137 9.23 12.11 2.93
CA ILE A 137 8.69 10.75 3.01
C ILE A 137 7.32 10.70 2.33
N ALA A 138 6.43 11.65 2.61
CA ALA A 138 5.09 11.68 2.06
C ALA A 138 5.09 11.87 0.53
N GLU A 139 5.98 12.71 0.00
CA GLU A 139 6.13 12.91 -1.45
C GLU A 139 6.37 11.57 -2.15
N LYS A 140 7.28 10.74 -1.63
CA LYS A 140 7.60 9.43 -2.20
C LYS A 140 6.54 8.36 -1.92
N ALA A 141 6.02 8.31 -0.70
CA ALA A 141 4.96 7.37 -0.34
C ALA A 141 3.72 7.57 -1.22
N LEU A 142 3.27 8.82 -1.41
CA LEU A 142 2.12 9.15 -2.23
C LEU A 142 2.37 8.93 -3.73
N GLU A 143 3.58 9.19 -4.22
CA GLU A 143 3.96 8.87 -5.61
C GLU A 143 3.81 7.36 -5.86
N PHE A 144 4.41 6.52 -5.01
CA PHE A 144 4.34 5.07 -5.17
C PHE A 144 2.91 4.55 -4.95
N SER A 145 2.23 5.04 -3.93
CA SER A 145 0.84 4.67 -3.65
C SER A 145 -0.06 4.87 -4.87
N GLN A 146 -0.05 6.05 -5.49
CA GLN A 146 -0.88 6.36 -6.65
C GLN A 146 -0.51 5.50 -7.87
N ARG A 147 0.79 5.34 -8.16
CA ARG A 147 1.27 4.60 -9.34
C ARG A 147 1.05 3.09 -9.22
N THR A 148 1.27 2.52 -8.04
CA THR A 148 1.05 1.09 -7.81
C THR A 148 -0.44 0.75 -7.69
N THR A 149 -1.26 1.66 -7.15
CA THR A 149 -2.73 1.51 -7.20
C THR A 149 -3.24 1.50 -8.63
N ALA A 150 -2.77 2.41 -9.48
CA ALA A 150 -3.13 2.38 -10.90
C ALA A 150 -2.69 1.07 -11.58
N GLY A 151 -1.50 0.56 -11.26
CA GLY A 151 -0.98 -0.70 -11.81
C GLY A 151 -1.80 -1.91 -11.42
N ILE A 152 -2.19 -2.06 -10.13
CA ILE A 152 -3.00 -3.21 -9.71
C ILE A 152 -4.42 -3.18 -10.30
N LEU A 153 -4.97 -1.99 -10.54
CA LEU A 153 -6.25 -1.86 -11.25
C LEU A 153 -6.12 -2.35 -12.70
N ILE A 154 -5.02 -2.02 -13.39
CA ILE A 154 -4.76 -2.53 -14.75
C ILE A 154 -4.64 -4.05 -14.71
N LEU A 155 -3.84 -4.62 -13.79
CA LEU A 155 -3.69 -6.06 -13.65
C LEU A 155 -5.05 -6.75 -13.40
N TYR A 156 -5.90 -6.16 -12.56
CA TYR A 156 -7.24 -6.70 -12.33
C TYR A 156 -8.09 -6.70 -13.61
N PHE A 157 -8.09 -5.61 -14.38
CA PHE A 157 -8.82 -5.54 -15.65
C PHE A 157 -8.31 -6.56 -16.67
N GLU A 158 -7.00 -6.75 -16.77
CA GLU A 158 -6.41 -7.75 -17.66
C GLU A 158 -6.83 -9.18 -17.25
N ASN A 159 -6.85 -9.47 -15.96
CA ASN A 159 -7.22 -10.79 -15.44
C ASN A 159 -8.75 -11.07 -15.43
N THR A 160 -9.58 -10.08 -15.70
CA THR A 160 -11.04 -10.22 -15.68
C THR A 160 -11.66 -9.97 -17.04
N TYR A 161 -11.51 -8.79 -17.60
CA TYR A 161 -12.21 -8.38 -18.83
C TYR A 161 -11.46 -8.74 -20.12
N MET A 162 -10.13 -8.93 -20.08
CA MET A 162 -9.33 -9.19 -21.29
C MET A 162 -9.05 -10.68 -21.55
N GLN A 163 -9.46 -11.57 -20.65
CA GLN A 163 -9.32 -13.03 -20.83
C GLN A 163 -10.55 -13.70 -21.48
N ASN A 164 -11.56 -12.91 -21.92
CA ASN A 164 -12.76 -13.39 -22.61
C ASN A 164 -12.66 -13.24 -24.12
#